data_d0bb824db97b07cc26f41a3c27be3a33
#
_entry.id   d0bb824db97b07cc26f41a3c27be3a33
#
_cell.length_a   1.000
_cell.length_b   1.000
_cell.length_c   1.000
_cell.angle_alpha   90.00
_cell.angle_beta   90.00
_cell.angle_gamma   90.00
#
_symmetry.space_group_name_H-M   'P 1'
#
loop_
_entity.id
_entity.type
_entity.pdbx_description
1 polymer ?
#
loop_
_entity_poly.entity_id
_entity_poly.type
_entity_poly.pdbx_seq_one_letter_code
_entity_poly.pdbx_strand_id
1 'polypeptide(L)'
;ARHLFENYHPKPLEIVCYHCQQSAEKAIKAVIVSLHWPTGIPKSHDLSFLLNQIHNYISIPDAIGDAADALTPFGTMTRYPNELTVEEHHAKQAIAFAEQILNWTASALR
;
A
#
# COMPACT_ATOMS: atom_id res chain seq x y z
N ALA A 1 -2.40 -3.15 -14.30
CA ALA A 1 -1.54 -4.08 -13.55
C ALA A 1 -1.66 -5.51 -14.04
N ARG A 2 -2.88 -5.96 -14.32
CA ARG A 2 -3.06 -7.33 -14.78
C ARG A 2 -2.42 -7.58 -16.14
N HIS A 3 -2.49 -6.59 -17.01
CA HIS A 3 -1.87 -6.70 -18.31
C HIS A 3 -0.35 -6.89 -18.20
N LEU A 4 0.29 -6.11 -17.35
CA LEU A 4 1.73 -6.26 -17.11
C LEU A 4 2.03 -7.64 -16.54
N PHE A 5 1.16 -8.10 -15.64
CA PHE A 5 1.32 -9.38 -14.99
C PHE A 5 1.37 -10.53 -16.00
N GLU A 6 0.54 -10.45 -17.03
CA GLU A 6 0.39 -11.54 -18.01
C GLU A 6 1.40 -11.50 -19.12
N ASN A 7 1.86 -10.33 -19.53
CA ASN A 7 2.62 -10.20 -20.77
C ASN A 7 4.11 -9.98 -20.59
N TYR A 8 4.59 -9.77 -19.37
CA TYR A 8 5.99 -9.50 -19.10
C TYR A 8 6.47 -10.35 -17.94
N HIS A 9 7.74 -10.50 -17.80
CA HIS A 9 8.36 -11.16 -16.68
C HIS A 9 9.85 -10.90 -16.71
N PRO A 10 10.52 -11.01 -15.56
CA PRO A 10 10.02 -11.15 -14.20
C PRO A 10 9.74 -9.79 -13.54
N LYS A 11 10.30 -8.72 -14.08
CA LYS A 11 10.20 -7.39 -13.47
C LYS A 11 8.80 -6.85 -13.34
N PRO A 12 7.84 -7.22 -14.21
CA PRO A 12 6.47 -6.75 -14.04
C PRO A 12 5.85 -7.13 -12.71
N LEU A 13 6.27 -8.23 -12.09
CA LEU A 13 5.75 -8.59 -10.78
C LEU A 13 6.16 -7.57 -9.72
N GLU A 14 7.41 -7.08 -9.80
CA GLU A 14 7.88 -6.04 -8.92
C GLU A 14 7.11 -4.75 -9.14
N ILE A 15 6.85 -4.42 -10.40
CA ILE A 15 6.09 -3.23 -10.76
C ILE A 15 4.67 -3.31 -10.22
N VAL A 16 4.04 -4.48 -10.32
CA VAL A 16 2.69 -4.67 -9.76
C VAL A 16 2.69 -4.41 -8.27
N CYS A 17 3.65 -4.99 -7.53
CA CYS A 17 3.73 -4.82 -6.09
C CYS A 17 3.98 -3.36 -5.72
N TYR A 18 4.84 -2.69 -6.47
CA TYR A 18 5.13 -1.28 -6.24
C TYR A 18 3.87 -0.43 -6.43
N HIS A 19 3.13 -0.67 -7.51
CA HIS A 19 1.89 0.08 -7.75
C HIS A 19 0.83 -0.19 -6.69
N CYS A 20 0.77 -1.41 -6.18
CA CYS A 20 -0.14 -1.72 -5.09
C CYS A 20 0.19 -0.90 -3.85
N GLN A 21 1.48 -0.81 -3.51
CA GLN A 21 1.90 0.00 -2.37
C GLN A 21 1.58 1.47 -2.62
N GLN A 22 1.88 1.98 -3.81
CA GLN A 22 1.64 3.39 -4.12
C GLN A 22 0.15 3.73 -4.07
N SER A 23 -0.70 2.84 -4.55
CA SER A 23 -2.14 3.06 -4.49
C SER A 23 -2.63 3.11 -3.05
N ALA A 24 -2.15 2.19 -2.22
CA ALA A 24 -2.51 2.16 -0.80
C ALA A 24 -2.00 3.41 -0.09
N GLU A 25 -0.77 3.82 -0.39
CA GLU A 25 -0.20 5.02 0.22
C GLU A 25 -1.02 6.25 -0.09
N LYS A 26 -1.39 6.43 -1.34
CA LYS A 26 -2.20 7.58 -1.75
C LYS A 26 -3.58 7.57 -1.09
N ALA A 27 -4.17 6.39 -0.98
CA ALA A 27 -5.48 6.25 -0.35
C ALA A 27 -5.43 6.63 1.13
N ILE A 28 -4.41 6.15 1.84
CA ILE A 28 -4.25 6.48 3.27
C ILE A 28 -3.98 7.97 3.43
N LYS A 29 -3.14 8.55 2.57
CA LYS A 29 -2.86 9.99 2.64
C LYS A 29 -4.12 10.82 2.39
N ALA A 30 -5.03 10.33 1.54
CA ALA A 30 -6.31 11.02 1.32
C ALA A 30 -7.13 11.05 2.61
N VAL A 31 -7.10 9.97 3.40
CA VAL A 31 -7.78 9.95 4.70
C VAL A 31 -7.15 10.97 5.63
N ILE A 32 -5.82 11.04 5.66
CA ILE A 32 -5.12 12.02 6.50
C ILE A 32 -5.56 13.43 6.14
N VAL A 33 -5.62 13.74 4.85
CA VAL A 33 -6.07 15.06 4.40
C VAL A 33 -7.51 15.33 4.83
N SER A 34 -8.37 14.32 4.74
CA SER A 34 -9.78 14.49 5.08
C SER A 34 -9.97 14.80 6.57
N LEU A 35 -9.00 14.46 7.40
CA LEU A 35 -9.05 14.75 8.83
C LEU A 35 -8.49 16.15 9.17
N HIS A 36 -8.22 16.96 8.15
CA HIS A 36 -7.72 18.33 8.31
C HIS A 36 -6.40 18.37 9.08
N TRP A 37 -5.47 17.57 8.63
CA TRP A 37 -4.17 17.43 9.27
C TRP A 37 -3.42 18.76 9.25
N PRO A 38 -3.17 19.37 10.42
CA PRO A 38 -2.67 20.75 10.45
C PRO A 38 -1.21 20.91 10.02
N THR A 39 -0.42 19.84 10.10
CA THR A 39 1.00 19.91 9.80
C THR A 39 1.33 19.40 8.39
N GLY A 40 0.30 19.15 7.60
CA GLY A 40 0.48 18.62 6.26
C GLY A 40 0.62 17.11 6.24
N ILE A 41 0.81 16.55 5.06
CA ILE A 41 0.89 15.10 4.89
C ILE A 41 2.32 14.66 5.18
N PRO A 42 2.51 13.66 6.06
CA PRO A 42 3.85 13.13 6.30
C PRO A 42 4.49 12.60 5.02
N LYS A 43 5.76 12.89 4.86
CA LYS A 43 6.52 12.39 3.71
C LYS A 43 7.08 11.04 4.04
N SER A 44 6.25 10.02 3.96
CA SER A 44 6.65 8.66 4.29
C SER A 44 6.01 7.69 3.31
N HIS A 45 6.71 6.60 3.04
CA HIS A 45 6.19 5.48 2.26
C HIS A 45 5.85 4.30 3.15
N ASP A 46 6.04 4.44 4.46
CA ASP A 46 5.71 3.40 5.44
C ASP A 46 4.23 3.51 5.77
N LEU A 47 3.46 2.56 5.27
CA LEU A 47 2.01 2.60 5.43
C LEU A 47 1.58 2.49 6.89
N SER A 48 2.28 1.69 7.67
CA SER A 48 1.97 1.54 9.08
C SER A 48 2.22 2.84 9.84
N PHE A 49 3.30 3.54 9.48
CA PHE A 49 3.55 4.86 10.06
C PHE A 49 2.41 5.82 9.72
N LEU A 50 1.96 5.81 8.47
CA LEU A 50 0.87 6.69 8.06
C LEU A 50 -0.42 6.37 8.81
N LEU A 51 -0.72 5.09 9.00
CA LEU A 51 -1.90 4.69 9.76
C LEU A 51 -1.80 5.14 11.22
N ASN A 52 -0.60 5.10 11.79
CA ASN A 52 -0.40 5.56 13.16
C ASN A 52 -0.73 7.04 13.35
N GLN A 53 -0.65 7.83 12.29
CA GLN A 53 -0.99 9.25 12.37
C GLN A 53 -2.48 9.46 12.63
N ILE A 54 -3.30 8.51 12.27
CA ILE A 54 -4.76 8.68 12.30
C ILE A 54 -5.47 7.71 13.23
N HIS A 55 -4.75 6.79 13.88
CA HIS A 55 -5.42 5.74 14.67
C HIS A 55 -6.20 6.30 15.87
N ASN A 56 -5.87 7.49 16.33
CA ASN A 56 -6.60 8.14 17.42
C ASN A 56 -7.90 8.78 16.96
N TYR A 57 -8.08 8.91 15.65
CA TYR A 57 -9.24 9.60 15.08
C TYR A 57 -10.24 8.65 14.47
N ILE A 58 -9.77 7.54 13.95
CA ILE A 58 -10.64 6.53 13.35
C ILE A 58 -10.15 5.15 13.74
N SER A 59 -11.08 4.22 13.78
CA SER A 59 -10.76 2.83 14.10
C SER A 59 -10.12 2.15 12.89
N ILE A 60 -9.01 1.49 13.12
CA ILE A 60 -8.28 0.79 12.05
C ILE A 60 -8.36 -0.71 12.34
N PRO A 61 -9.04 -1.49 11.48
CA PRO A 61 -9.09 -2.95 11.67
C PRO A 61 -7.71 -3.57 11.59
N ASP A 62 -7.51 -4.65 12.35
CA ASP A 62 -6.23 -5.35 12.35
C ASP A 62 -5.83 -5.81 10.95
N ALA A 63 -6.81 -6.24 10.14
CA ALA A 63 -6.53 -6.67 8.78
C ALA A 63 -5.89 -5.57 7.94
N ILE A 64 -6.28 -4.31 8.18
CA ILE A 64 -5.72 -3.18 7.46
C ILE A 64 -4.28 -2.93 7.91
N GLY A 65 -4.01 -3.05 9.20
CA GLY A 65 -2.64 -2.96 9.71
C GLY A 65 -1.75 -4.03 9.12
N ASP A 66 -2.26 -5.27 9.03
CA ASP A 66 -1.51 -6.38 8.45
C ASP A 66 -1.24 -6.14 6.96
N ALA A 67 -2.24 -5.65 6.23
CA ALA A 67 -2.07 -5.33 4.82
C ALA A 67 -1.02 -4.23 4.62
N ALA A 68 -1.03 -3.22 5.48
CA ALA A 68 -0.06 -2.14 5.42
C ALA A 68 1.36 -2.65 5.66
N ASP A 69 1.53 -3.53 6.66
CA ASP A 69 2.84 -4.11 6.94
C ASP A 69 3.34 -4.92 5.75
N ALA A 70 2.45 -5.67 5.11
CA ALA A 70 2.83 -6.50 3.97
C ALA A 70 3.23 -5.68 2.75
N LEU A 71 2.59 -4.53 2.54
CA LEU A 71 2.85 -3.71 1.34
C LEU A 71 4.01 -2.73 1.52
N THR A 72 4.31 -2.31 2.73
CA THR A 72 5.31 -1.27 2.98
C THR A 72 6.66 -1.54 2.29
N PRO A 73 7.21 -2.77 2.34
CA PRO A 73 8.52 -2.99 1.72
C PRO A 73 8.58 -2.68 0.22
N PHE A 74 7.45 -2.75 -0.47
CA PHE A 74 7.45 -2.52 -1.91
C PHE A 74 7.51 -1.04 -2.28
N GLY A 75 7.28 -0.15 -1.34
CA GLY A 75 7.20 1.28 -1.63
C GLY A 75 8.55 1.96 -1.78
N THR A 76 9.57 1.44 -1.12
CA THR A 76 10.90 2.04 -1.14
C THR A 76 11.87 1.30 -2.05
N MET A 77 11.46 0.18 -2.60
CA MET A 77 12.33 -0.64 -3.43
C MET A 77 12.04 -0.37 -4.90
N THR A 78 12.97 0.32 -5.55
CA THR A 78 12.86 0.51 -6.98
C THR A 78 13.32 -0.74 -7.72
N ARG A 79 14.06 -1.60 -7.02
CA ARG A 79 14.47 -2.89 -7.55
C ARG A 79 14.87 -3.76 -6.36
N TYR A 80 14.72 -5.05 -6.52
CA TYR A 80 15.11 -5.99 -5.49
C TYR A 80 16.58 -6.36 -5.62
N PRO A 81 17.24 -6.65 -4.48
CA PRO A 81 18.52 -7.33 -4.54
C PRO A 81 18.39 -8.65 -5.28
N ASN A 82 19.49 -9.14 -5.82
CA ASN A 82 19.46 -10.36 -6.63
C ASN A 82 18.87 -11.57 -5.90
N GLU A 83 19.07 -11.65 -4.60
CA GLU A 83 18.59 -12.78 -3.82
C GLU A 83 17.10 -12.68 -3.48
N LEU A 84 16.47 -11.54 -3.73
CA LEU A 84 15.03 -11.39 -3.49
C LEU A 84 14.29 -11.47 -4.80
N THR A 85 13.39 -12.43 -4.90
CA THR A 85 12.59 -12.63 -6.08
C THR A 85 11.12 -12.44 -5.73
N VAL A 86 10.43 -11.58 -6.48
CA VAL A 86 8.99 -11.43 -6.32
C VAL A 86 8.33 -12.48 -7.17
N GLU A 87 7.63 -13.38 -6.52
CA GLU A 87 6.93 -14.46 -7.20
C GLU A 87 5.47 -14.08 -7.46
N GLU A 88 4.84 -14.86 -8.31
CA GLU A 88 3.47 -14.58 -8.72
C GLU A 88 2.51 -14.50 -7.53
N HIS A 89 2.67 -15.38 -6.54
CA HIS A 89 1.78 -15.38 -5.38
C HIS A 89 1.98 -14.12 -4.53
N HIS A 90 3.19 -13.55 -4.50
CA HIS A 90 3.43 -12.28 -3.80
C HIS A 90 2.67 -11.15 -4.47
N ALA A 91 2.65 -11.12 -5.82
CA ALA A 91 1.92 -10.09 -6.53
C ALA A 91 0.41 -10.21 -6.30
N LYS A 92 -0.10 -11.45 -6.28
CA LYS A 92 -1.51 -11.68 -6.00
C LYS A 92 -1.89 -11.24 -4.60
N GLN A 93 -1.03 -11.50 -3.63
CA GLN A 93 -1.26 -11.06 -2.25
C GLN A 93 -1.22 -9.54 -2.17
N ALA A 94 -0.27 -8.91 -2.86
CA ALA A 94 -0.16 -7.45 -2.86
C ALA A 94 -1.43 -6.81 -3.41
N ILE A 95 -1.97 -7.35 -4.49
CA ILE A 95 -3.22 -6.86 -5.06
C ILE A 95 -4.36 -6.97 -4.04
N ALA A 96 -4.47 -8.12 -3.39
CA ALA A 96 -5.53 -8.34 -2.40
C ALA A 96 -5.40 -7.36 -1.22
N PHE A 97 -4.18 -7.17 -0.71
CA PHE A 97 -3.96 -6.23 0.39
C PHE A 97 -4.27 -4.80 -0.03
N ALA A 98 -3.85 -4.41 -1.24
CA ALA A 98 -4.15 -3.07 -1.73
C ALA A 98 -5.66 -2.87 -1.84
N GLU A 99 -6.38 -3.86 -2.33
CA GLU A 99 -7.85 -3.76 -2.43
C GLU A 99 -8.49 -3.59 -1.07
N GLN A 100 -8.00 -4.31 -0.06
CA GLN A 100 -8.53 -4.17 1.30
C GLN A 100 -8.34 -2.74 1.80
N ILE A 101 -7.16 -2.18 1.59
CA ILE A 101 -6.87 -0.82 2.04
C ILE A 101 -7.72 0.19 1.27
N LEU A 102 -7.83 0.02 -0.04
CA LEU A 102 -8.63 0.93 -0.86
C LEU A 102 -10.10 0.91 -0.45
N ASN A 103 -10.64 -0.26 -0.18
CA ASN A 103 -12.04 -0.38 0.25
C ASN A 103 -12.25 0.26 1.62
N TRP A 104 -11.31 0.03 2.54
CA TRP A 104 -11.40 0.61 3.87
C TRP A 104 -11.32 2.14 3.82
N THR A 105 -10.38 2.67 3.04
CA THR A 105 -10.22 4.13 2.95
C THR A 105 -11.44 4.76 2.29
N ALA A 106 -12.03 4.10 1.30
CA ALA A 106 -13.25 4.62 0.68
C ALA A 106 -14.38 4.72 1.70
N SER A 107 -14.51 3.73 2.59
CA SER A 107 -15.48 3.80 3.67
C SER A 107 -15.15 4.92 4.65
N ALA A 108 -13.89 5.09 4.99
CA ALA A 108 -13.47 6.10 5.95
C ALA A 108 -13.71 7.51 5.43
N LEU A 109 -13.68 7.69 4.12
CA LEU A 109 -13.86 9.02 3.51
C LEU A 109 -15.32 9.44 3.35
N ARG A 110 -16.26 8.54 3.60
CA ARG A 110 -17.69 8.85 3.46
C ARG A 110 -18.25 9.68 4.60
#